data_657ecdc068edc853ea6e08e02c4d99ed
#
_entry.id   657ecdc068edc853ea6e08e02c4d99ed
#
_cell.length_a   1.000
_cell.length_b   1.000
_cell.length_c   1.000
_cell.angle_alpha   90.00
_cell.angle_beta   90.00
_cell.angle_gamma   90.00
#
_symmetry.space_group_name_H-M   'P 1'
#
loop_
_entity.id
_entity.type
_entity.pdbx_description
1 polymer ?
#
loop_
_entity_poly.entity_id
_entity_poly.type
_entity_poly.pdbx_seq_one_letter_code
_entity_poly.pdbx_strand_id
1 'polypeptide(L)'
;FLKKLGMPASEAGNRYYYAHSTPYLDMLLGVRYLIQKTGFMPEVETVEKVAVSDTVTSYRNRYALPVGFLVNSETADFSVDTNENAFEVQNDLFAKMTGIKEPLYTAVDVKDVGHNGVEVSRNGYGYYTYFPMSTAAEPYLKYNFMPEQDTLLYAYLSVDKVEEVDIYQNERYTFSQKLAKQPYIFPLGSYKAGEKATLKWNVDRKSIQNGAITLFVYALNQDVLEQGYQQLAAGGLQVTDWSDTRLTGTLNADHDGICYLSIPAEDGWHVTIDGKQTETISIGGAMLGVPVSSGTHTIALRYCPKGTVVGTICCGSAILLLTFCFVIEQKQKRACRSNSVGRRRKTCEP
;
A
#
# COMPACT_ATOMS: atom_id res chain seq x y z
N PHE A 1 -0.66 -7.44 -3.64
CA PHE A 1 -0.34 -6.25 -4.44
C PHE A 1 0.73 -5.40 -3.75
N LEU A 2 0.42 -4.62 -2.71
CA LEU A 2 1.36 -3.66 -2.10
C LEU A 2 2.66 -4.30 -1.60
N LYS A 3 2.62 -5.53 -1.07
CA LYS A 3 3.81 -6.28 -0.67
C LYS A 3 4.74 -6.58 -1.86
N LYS A 4 4.18 -6.93 -3.02
CA LYS A 4 4.94 -7.16 -4.25
C LYS A 4 5.56 -5.88 -4.81
N LEU A 5 4.95 -4.74 -4.55
CA LEU A 5 5.51 -3.42 -4.83
C LEU A 5 6.53 -2.94 -3.77
N GLY A 6 6.87 -3.76 -2.78
CA GLY A 6 7.88 -3.46 -1.78
C GLY A 6 7.40 -2.69 -0.55
N MET A 7 6.10 -2.64 -0.30
CA MET A 7 5.55 -2.00 0.89
C MET A 7 5.60 -2.93 2.11
N PRO A 8 5.89 -2.43 3.34
CA PRO A 8 5.88 -3.25 4.54
C PRO A 8 4.50 -3.85 4.80
N ALA A 9 4.47 -5.17 5.03
CA ALA A 9 3.24 -5.88 5.35
C ALA A 9 3.48 -6.92 6.43
N SER A 10 2.42 -7.31 7.15
CA SER A 10 2.48 -8.47 8.06
C SER A 10 2.80 -9.76 7.29
N GLU A 11 3.29 -10.78 8.00
CA GLU A 11 3.59 -12.09 7.41
C GLU A 11 2.37 -12.68 6.66
N ALA A 12 1.18 -12.56 7.25
CA ALA A 12 -0.08 -13.01 6.65
C ALA A 12 -0.60 -12.11 5.50
N GLY A 13 0.04 -10.97 5.25
CA GLY A 13 -0.38 -10.03 4.20
C GLY A 13 -1.70 -9.30 4.45
N ASN A 14 -2.22 -9.36 5.69
CA ASN A 14 -3.51 -8.75 6.06
C ASN A 14 -3.38 -7.38 6.79
N ARG A 15 -2.15 -6.91 7.00
CA ARG A 15 -1.85 -5.60 7.59
C ARG A 15 -0.69 -4.98 6.85
N TYR A 16 -0.81 -3.69 6.54
CA TYR A 16 0.24 -2.89 5.95
C TYR A 16 0.72 -1.86 6.97
N TYR A 17 2.00 -1.54 6.90
CA TYR A 17 2.63 -0.52 7.74
C TYR A 17 3.20 0.55 6.83
N TYR A 18 2.93 1.79 7.12
CA TYR A 18 3.60 2.89 6.45
C TYR A 18 4.85 3.26 7.25
N ALA A 19 5.92 2.44 7.12
CA ALA A 19 7.21 2.74 7.72
C ALA A 19 8.13 3.49 6.75
N HIS A 20 8.18 2.99 5.51
CA HIS A 20 8.90 3.56 4.39
C HIS A 20 8.10 3.29 3.11
N SER A 21 8.27 4.15 2.11
CA SER A 21 7.64 4.03 0.81
C SER A 21 8.59 4.54 -0.27
N THR A 22 8.23 4.34 -1.53
CA THR A 22 8.87 4.99 -2.66
C THR A 22 8.02 6.15 -3.15
N PRO A 23 8.59 7.17 -3.81
CA PRO A 23 7.82 8.29 -4.35
C PRO A 23 6.70 7.85 -5.30
N TYR A 24 6.96 6.79 -6.08
CA TYR A 24 5.95 6.24 -6.98
C TYR A 24 4.80 5.55 -6.23
N LEU A 25 5.07 4.80 -5.17
CA LEU A 25 4.00 4.22 -4.34
C LEU A 25 3.16 5.30 -3.65
N ASP A 26 3.79 6.34 -3.13
CA ASP A 26 3.08 7.46 -2.54
C ASP A 26 2.21 8.20 -3.57
N MET A 27 2.70 8.35 -4.79
CA MET A 27 1.97 8.89 -5.92
C MET A 27 0.76 8.01 -6.27
N LEU A 28 0.97 6.71 -6.42
CA LEU A 28 -0.05 5.71 -6.77
C LEU A 28 -1.18 5.62 -5.74
N LEU A 29 -0.85 5.78 -4.46
CA LEU A 29 -1.81 5.71 -3.35
C LEU A 29 -2.41 7.07 -2.99
N GLY A 30 -2.04 8.14 -3.68
CA GLY A 30 -2.52 9.49 -3.41
C GLY A 30 -2.10 10.04 -2.04
N VAL A 31 -0.95 9.58 -1.50
CA VAL A 31 -0.41 10.05 -0.22
C VAL A 31 0.05 11.49 -0.35
N ARG A 32 -0.72 12.42 0.21
CA ARG A 32 -0.44 13.86 0.12
C ARG A 32 0.44 14.39 1.24
N TYR A 33 0.27 13.89 2.45
CA TYR A 33 1.01 14.32 3.63
C TYR A 33 1.61 13.15 4.37
N LEU A 34 2.85 13.32 4.84
CA LEU A 34 3.54 12.39 5.73
C LEU A 34 3.74 13.08 7.06
N ILE A 35 3.35 12.42 8.15
CA ILE A 35 3.54 12.91 9.52
C ILE A 35 4.45 11.92 10.23
N GLN A 36 5.63 12.38 10.63
CA GLN A 36 6.64 11.53 11.25
C GLN A 36 7.21 12.17 12.51
N LYS A 37 7.81 11.37 13.39
CA LYS A 37 8.56 11.87 14.53
C LYS A 37 9.70 12.75 14.05
N THR A 38 9.89 13.89 14.69
CA THR A 38 10.96 14.83 14.34
C THR A 38 12.32 14.15 14.38
N GLY A 39 13.09 14.30 13.29
CA GLY A 39 14.41 13.69 13.13
C GLY A 39 14.43 12.25 12.63
N PHE A 40 13.26 11.62 12.35
CA PHE A 40 13.19 10.22 11.91
C PHE A 40 13.34 10.03 10.39
N MET A 41 12.93 11.01 9.60
CA MET A 41 12.97 10.92 8.13
C MET A 41 14.19 11.65 7.57
N PRO A 42 15.00 11.03 6.68
CA PRO A 42 15.98 11.77 5.91
C PRO A 42 15.28 12.81 5.03
N GLU A 43 15.89 13.97 4.88
CA GLU A 43 15.41 14.98 3.94
C GLU A 43 15.57 14.43 2.52
N VAL A 44 14.45 14.17 1.84
CA VAL A 44 14.43 13.71 0.45
C VAL A 44 13.75 14.75 -0.44
N GLU A 45 14.23 14.93 -1.64
CA GLU A 45 13.78 15.96 -2.58
C GLU A 45 12.31 15.80 -3.03
N THR A 46 11.75 14.61 -2.86
CA THR A 46 10.37 14.28 -3.24
C THR A 46 9.31 14.82 -2.29
N VAL A 47 9.72 15.32 -1.13
CA VAL A 47 8.83 15.89 -0.13
C VAL A 47 9.26 17.29 0.30
N GLU A 48 8.31 18.09 0.71
CA GLU A 48 8.51 19.43 1.24
C GLU A 48 8.10 19.47 2.72
N LYS A 49 8.99 19.94 3.58
CA LYS A 49 8.67 20.16 4.98
C LYS A 49 7.71 21.33 5.15
N VAL A 50 6.52 21.09 5.70
CA VAL A 50 5.46 22.11 5.81
C VAL A 50 5.19 22.54 7.24
N ALA A 51 5.44 21.68 8.24
CA ALA A 51 5.30 22.04 9.65
C ALA A 51 6.24 21.20 10.53
N VAL A 52 6.73 21.80 11.59
CA VAL A 52 7.60 21.16 12.58
C VAL A 52 7.08 21.49 13.98
N SER A 53 7.01 20.48 14.83
CA SER A 53 6.83 20.60 16.27
C SER A 53 7.95 19.86 17.00
N ASP A 54 7.98 19.94 18.32
CA ASP A 54 8.98 19.24 19.13
C ASP A 54 8.94 17.72 18.95
N THR A 55 7.79 17.17 18.60
CA THR A 55 7.55 15.71 18.53
C THR A 55 7.33 15.18 17.12
N VAL A 56 6.76 15.98 16.21
CA VAL A 56 6.42 15.55 14.85
C VAL A 56 6.78 16.59 13.80
N THR A 57 7.13 16.09 12.63
CA THR A 57 7.33 16.91 11.43
C THR A 57 6.36 16.43 10.35
N SER A 58 5.70 17.39 9.70
CA SER A 58 4.78 17.13 8.59
C SER A 58 5.45 17.51 7.27
N TYR A 59 5.35 16.61 6.32
CA TYR A 59 5.87 16.78 4.97
C TYR A 59 4.72 16.71 3.96
N ARG A 60 4.80 17.50 2.90
CA ARG A 60 3.92 17.43 1.74
C ARG A 60 4.62 16.67 0.63
N ASN A 61 3.98 15.64 0.08
CA ASN A 61 4.45 14.93 -1.10
C ASN A 61 4.26 15.82 -2.33
N ARG A 62 5.31 16.04 -3.12
CA ARG A 62 5.28 16.84 -4.35
C ARG A 62 4.55 16.12 -5.49
N TYR A 63 4.52 14.80 -5.45
CA TYR A 63 3.97 13.92 -6.48
C TYR A 63 2.62 13.32 -6.11
N ALA A 64 1.86 13.96 -5.21
CA ALA A 64 0.55 13.45 -4.81
C ALA A 64 -0.48 13.59 -5.94
N LEU A 65 -0.97 12.45 -6.44
CA LEU A 65 -2.09 12.39 -7.39
C LEU A 65 -3.45 12.42 -6.66
N PRO A 66 -4.52 12.79 -7.37
CA PRO A 66 -5.88 12.65 -6.84
C PRO A 66 -6.24 11.16 -6.68
N VAL A 67 -7.39 10.87 -6.05
CA VAL A 67 -7.88 9.51 -5.81
C VAL A 67 -8.11 8.69 -7.09
N GLY A 68 -8.29 9.35 -8.22
CA GLY A 68 -8.41 8.73 -9.54
C GLY A 68 -7.66 9.54 -10.59
N PHE A 69 -7.15 8.85 -11.61
CA PHE A 69 -6.46 9.47 -12.74
C PHE A 69 -6.45 8.53 -13.95
N LEU A 70 -6.31 9.12 -15.13
CA LEU A 70 -6.23 8.40 -16.40
C LEU A 70 -4.89 7.69 -16.54
N VAL A 71 -4.92 6.43 -16.94
CA VAL A 71 -3.74 5.61 -17.29
C VAL A 71 -3.99 4.89 -18.61
N ASN A 72 -2.92 4.44 -19.27
CA ASN A 72 -3.02 3.71 -20.52
C ASN A 72 -3.76 2.37 -20.35
N SER A 73 -4.41 1.90 -21.41
CA SER A 73 -5.18 0.64 -21.46
C SER A 73 -4.32 -0.57 -21.12
N GLU A 74 -3.01 -0.57 -21.44
CA GLU A 74 -2.05 -1.63 -21.11
C GLU A 74 -1.94 -1.91 -19.60
N THR A 75 -2.39 -0.99 -18.75
CA THR A 75 -2.45 -1.17 -17.30
C THR A 75 -3.39 -2.33 -16.89
N ALA A 76 -4.38 -2.67 -17.73
CA ALA A 76 -5.25 -3.81 -17.49
C ALA A 76 -4.48 -5.16 -17.44
N ASP A 77 -3.37 -5.26 -18.19
CA ASP A 77 -2.54 -6.46 -18.30
C ASP A 77 -1.46 -6.54 -17.20
N PHE A 78 -1.48 -5.61 -16.24
CA PHE A 78 -0.53 -5.65 -15.13
C PHE A 78 -0.84 -6.80 -14.17
N SER A 79 0.20 -7.58 -13.83
CA SER A 79 0.11 -8.68 -12.87
C SER A 79 1.21 -8.59 -11.83
N VAL A 80 0.87 -8.90 -10.59
CA VAL A 80 1.83 -9.09 -9.50
C VAL A 80 2.30 -10.54 -9.37
N ASP A 81 1.77 -11.45 -10.17
CA ASP A 81 2.20 -12.85 -10.21
C ASP A 81 3.45 -13.00 -11.09
N THR A 82 4.56 -12.56 -10.54
CA THR A 82 5.88 -12.54 -11.18
C THR A 82 6.97 -12.89 -10.19
N ASN A 83 8.12 -13.37 -10.70
CA ASN A 83 9.35 -13.60 -9.94
C ASN A 83 10.26 -12.36 -9.88
N GLU A 84 9.86 -11.26 -10.48
CA GLU A 84 10.61 -10.02 -10.46
C GLU A 84 10.71 -9.44 -9.05
N ASN A 85 11.77 -8.68 -8.80
CA ASN A 85 11.91 -7.94 -7.55
C ASN A 85 10.96 -6.73 -7.51
N ALA A 86 10.76 -6.17 -6.33
CA ALA A 86 9.78 -5.12 -6.12
C ALA A 86 10.03 -3.83 -6.95
N PHE A 87 11.28 -3.52 -7.30
CA PHE A 87 11.60 -2.37 -8.16
C PHE A 87 11.20 -2.64 -9.62
N GLU A 88 11.45 -3.85 -10.13
CA GLU A 88 11.03 -4.22 -11.47
C GLU A 88 9.51 -4.30 -11.60
N VAL A 89 8.81 -4.74 -10.56
CA VAL A 89 7.33 -4.70 -10.50
C VAL A 89 6.83 -3.25 -10.54
N GLN A 90 7.49 -2.31 -9.86
CA GLN A 90 7.16 -0.89 -9.95
C GLN A 90 7.47 -0.32 -11.34
N ASN A 91 8.60 -0.69 -11.96
CA ASN A 91 8.97 -0.29 -13.31
C ASN A 91 7.91 -0.75 -14.34
N ASP A 92 7.47 -2.01 -14.28
CA ASP A 92 6.45 -2.55 -15.19
C ASP A 92 5.11 -1.82 -15.02
N LEU A 93 4.65 -1.62 -13.78
CA LEU A 93 3.40 -0.90 -13.54
C LEU A 93 3.48 0.54 -14.03
N PHE A 94 4.57 1.25 -13.74
CA PHE A 94 4.79 2.62 -14.19
C PHE A 94 4.78 2.73 -15.72
N ALA A 95 5.52 1.83 -16.40
CA ALA A 95 5.58 1.82 -17.86
C ALA A 95 4.21 1.54 -18.49
N LYS A 96 3.43 0.60 -17.94
CA LYS A 96 2.07 0.31 -18.40
C LYS A 96 1.11 1.48 -18.18
N MET A 97 1.23 2.17 -17.05
CA MET A 97 0.36 3.34 -16.74
C MET A 97 0.66 4.54 -17.63
N THR A 98 1.93 4.80 -17.90
CA THR A 98 2.37 6.04 -18.57
C THR A 98 2.77 5.85 -20.04
N GLY A 99 3.16 4.62 -20.44
CA GLY A 99 3.76 4.35 -21.74
C GLY A 99 5.23 4.76 -21.84
N ILE A 100 5.83 5.33 -20.78
CA ILE A 100 7.24 5.72 -20.72
C ILE A 100 8.08 4.43 -20.67
N LYS A 101 9.00 4.28 -21.63
CA LYS A 101 9.84 3.06 -21.76
C LYS A 101 11.11 3.11 -20.91
N GLU A 102 11.54 4.32 -20.54
CA GLU A 102 12.68 4.49 -19.67
C GLU A 102 12.35 4.03 -18.25
N PRO A 103 13.24 3.22 -17.61
CA PRO A 103 12.92 2.67 -16.30
C PRO A 103 12.90 3.76 -15.21
N LEU A 104 11.88 3.68 -14.35
CA LEU A 104 11.75 4.57 -13.19
C LEU A 104 12.87 4.31 -12.16
N TYR A 105 13.26 3.05 -12.00
CA TYR A 105 14.34 2.62 -11.11
C TYR A 105 15.39 1.85 -11.90
N THR A 106 16.67 2.23 -11.73
CA THR A 106 17.82 1.57 -12.36
C THR A 106 18.66 0.88 -11.29
N ALA A 107 19.03 -0.36 -11.55
CA ALA A 107 19.84 -1.17 -10.64
C ALA A 107 21.23 -0.56 -10.40
N VAL A 108 21.65 -0.50 -9.15
CA VAL A 108 23.00 -0.05 -8.75
C VAL A 108 23.75 -1.23 -8.15
N ASP A 109 24.85 -1.61 -8.79
CA ASP A 109 25.62 -2.77 -8.34
C ASP A 109 26.50 -2.44 -7.12
N VAL A 110 26.71 -3.47 -6.29
CA VAL A 110 27.65 -3.43 -5.16
C VAL A 110 29.07 -3.37 -5.70
N LYS A 111 29.82 -2.37 -5.30
CA LYS A 111 31.23 -2.21 -5.69
C LYS A 111 32.16 -3.10 -4.85
N ASP A 112 31.92 -3.16 -3.55
CA ASP A 112 32.65 -4.03 -2.63
C ASP A 112 31.79 -4.42 -1.42
N VAL A 113 32.16 -5.53 -0.77
CA VAL A 113 31.50 -6.03 0.45
C VAL A 113 32.55 -6.17 1.54
N GLY A 114 32.45 -5.33 2.57
CA GLY A 114 33.20 -5.47 3.81
C GLY A 114 32.45 -6.36 4.80
N HIS A 115 33.17 -7.18 5.53
CA HIS A 115 32.55 -8.06 6.52
C HIS A 115 33.47 -8.30 7.74
N ASN A 116 32.85 -8.66 8.86
CA ASN A 116 33.55 -9.11 10.05
C ASN A 116 32.77 -10.25 10.69
N GLY A 117 33.46 -11.34 11.03
CA GLY A 117 32.85 -12.49 11.66
C GLY A 117 31.83 -13.27 10.81
N VAL A 118 31.77 -12.97 9.54
CA VAL A 118 30.85 -13.56 8.55
C VAL A 118 31.62 -13.68 7.23
N GLU A 119 31.62 -14.85 6.62
CA GLU A 119 31.98 -14.98 5.21
C GLU A 119 30.77 -14.75 4.33
N VAL A 120 30.95 -14.12 3.17
CA VAL A 120 29.88 -13.86 2.23
C VAL A 120 30.31 -14.24 0.82
N SER A 121 29.42 -14.91 0.10
CA SER A 121 29.59 -15.27 -1.31
C SER A 121 28.48 -14.66 -2.14
N ARG A 122 28.82 -14.02 -3.27
CA ARG A 122 27.87 -13.47 -4.23
C ARG A 122 27.44 -14.56 -5.20
N ASN A 123 26.12 -14.79 -5.32
CA ASN A 123 25.52 -15.80 -6.20
C ASN A 123 24.86 -15.20 -7.46
N GLY A 124 24.82 -13.87 -7.56
CA GLY A 124 24.22 -13.12 -8.64
C GLY A 124 23.97 -11.67 -8.27
N TYR A 125 23.32 -10.90 -9.13
CA TYR A 125 22.90 -9.55 -8.78
C TYR A 125 21.88 -9.60 -7.63
N GLY A 126 22.24 -8.98 -6.50
CA GLY A 126 21.39 -8.90 -5.32
C GLY A 126 21.29 -10.16 -4.49
N TYR A 127 21.92 -11.28 -4.87
CA TYR A 127 21.83 -12.55 -4.14
C TYR A 127 23.17 -12.94 -3.56
N TYR A 128 23.18 -13.23 -2.23
CA TYR A 128 24.37 -13.63 -1.50
C TYR A 128 24.05 -14.78 -0.56
N THR A 129 25.08 -15.57 -0.22
CA THR A 129 25.06 -16.55 0.86
C THR A 129 26.04 -16.12 1.94
N TYR A 130 25.69 -16.26 3.21
CA TYR A 130 26.57 -15.92 4.30
C TYR A 130 26.77 -17.10 5.26
N PHE A 131 27.98 -17.16 5.82
CA PHE A 131 28.44 -18.19 6.75
C PHE A 131 29.07 -17.53 7.97
N PRO A 132 28.51 -17.74 9.19
CA PRO A 132 29.08 -17.16 10.40
C PRO A 132 30.43 -17.79 10.76
N MET A 133 31.35 -16.96 11.19
CA MET A 133 32.63 -17.37 11.74
C MET A 133 32.58 -17.32 13.28
N SER A 134 33.19 -18.32 13.94
CA SER A 134 33.03 -18.54 15.39
C SER A 134 33.70 -17.52 16.31
N THR A 135 34.50 -16.59 15.82
CA THR A 135 35.48 -15.81 16.59
C THR A 135 35.21 -14.31 16.73
N ALA A 136 34.25 -13.73 16.01
CA ALA A 136 34.05 -12.28 16.03
C ALA A 136 33.13 -11.79 17.15
N ALA A 137 33.51 -10.66 17.76
CA ALA A 137 32.73 -10.05 18.85
C ALA A 137 31.41 -9.40 18.35
N GLU A 138 31.45 -8.74 17.20
CA GLU A 138 30.31 -8.05 16.59
C GLU A 138 30.30 -8.32 15.08
N PRO A 139 29.60 -9.36 14.62
CA PRO A 139 29.54 -9.66 13.20
C PRO A 139 28.71 -8.60 12.45
N TYR A 140 29.25 -8.18 11.30
CA TYR A 140 28.57 -7.26 10.41
C TYR A 140 28.84 -7.57 8.94
N LEU A 141 27.93 -7.06 8.09
CA LEU A 141 28.11 -6.95 6.66
C LEU A 141 27.94 -5.48 6.24
N LYS A 142 28.79 -5.05 5.31
CA LYS A 142 28.86 -3.69 4.82
C LYS A 142 28.96 -3.69 3.30
N TYR A 143 27.98 -3.12 2.65
CA TYR A 143 27.89 -3.00 1.20
C TYR A 143 28.18 -1.57 0.78
N ASN A 144 29.03 -1.39 -0.20
CA ASN A 144 29.38 -0.08 -0.75
C ASN A 144 28.84 0.04 -2.17
N PHE A 145 28.19 1.15 -2.45
CA PHE A 145 27.60 1.51 -3.73
C PHE A 145 28.19 2.83 -4.22
N MET A 146 28.13 3.08 -5.51
CA MET A 146 28.59 4.32 -6.11
C MET A 146 27.71 4.63 -7.31
N PRO A 147 26.67 5.48 -7.16
CA PRO A 147 25.79 5.84 -8.26
C PRO A 147 26.56 6.61 -9.34
N GLU A 148 26.14 6.45 -10.59
CA GLU A 148 26.78 7.10 -11.74
C GLU A 148 26.24 8.51 -12.01
N GLN A 149 25.10 8.86 -11.41
CA GLN A 149 24.45 10.17 -11.49
C GLN A 149 23.92 10.59 -10.12
N ASP A 150 23.61 11.88 -10.00
CA ASP A 150 22.89 12.42 -8.82
C ASP A 150 21.54 11.72 -8.70
N THR A 151 21.25 11.10 -7.55
CA THR A 151 20.04 10.29 -7.40
C THR A 151 19.65 10.05 -5.95
N LEU A 152 18.41 9.63 -5.77
CA LEU A 152 17.91 8.98 -4.56
C LEU A 152 18.12 7.48 -4.67
N LEU A 153 18.80 6.87 -3.71
CA LEU A 153 18.97 5.42 -3.62
C LEU A 153 17.92 4.81 -2.69
N TYR A 154 17.43 3.65 -3.11
CA TYR A 154 16.52 2.80 -2.35
C TYR A 154 17.09 1.39 -2.26
N ALA A 155 16.82 0.72 -1.14
CA ALA A 155 17.24 -0.66 -0.93
C ALA A 155 16.05 -1.54 -0.55
N TYR A 156 16.12 -2.79 -0.97
CA TYR A 156 15.30 -3.90 -0.48
C TYR A 156 16.24 -4.93 0.11
N LEU A 157 16.09 -5.25 1.40
CA LEU A 157 16.93 -6.19 2.10
C LEU A 157 16.09 -7.28 2.75
N SER A 158 16.45 -8.53 2.51
CA SER A 158 15.93 -9.72 3.20
C SER A 158 17.10 -10.60 3.63
N VAL A 159 17.06 -11.08 4.86
CA VAL A 159 18.11 -11.95 5.42
C VAL A 159 17.45 -13.16 6.06
N ASP A 160 17.78 -14.35 5.59
CA ASP A 160 17.27 -15.59 6.14
C ASP A 160 17.76 -15.82 7.57
N LYS A 161 16.87 -16.40 8.38
CA LYS A 161 17.17 -16.87 9.74
C LYS A 161 17.64 -15.79 10.72
N VAL A 162 17.43 -14.53 10.39
CA VAL A 162 17.65 -13.39 11.26
C VAL A 162 16.31 -12.68 11.46
N GLU A 163 15.89 -12.47 12.70
CA GLU A 163 14.59 -11.84 12.97
C GLU A 163 14.64 -10.32 12.77
N GLU A 164 15.71 -9.71 13.24
CA GLU A 164 15.88 -8.25 13.22
C GLU A 164 17.35 -7.89 12.97
N VAL A 165 17.58 -6.84 12.20
CA VAL A 165 18.90 -6.28 11.97
C VAL A 165 18.89 -4.78 12.18
N ASP A 166 20.00 -4.27 12.72
CA ASP A 166 20.24 -2.83 12.85
C ASP A 166 20.87 -2.31 11.57
N ILE A 167 20.23 -1.33 10.94
CA ILE A 167 20.64 -0.70 9.70
C ILE A 167 21.43 0.57 9.99
N TYR A 168 22.61 0.65 9.37
CA TYR A 168 23.49 1.80 9.41
C TYR A 168 23.69 2.32 7.98
N GLN A 169 23.46 3.60 7.78
CA GLN A 169 23.74 4.30 6.53
C GLN A 169 24.93 5.25 6.75
N ASN A 170 25.97 5.13 5.93
CA ASN A 170 27.21 5.91 6.06
C ASN A 170 27.75 5.92 7.52
N GLU A 171 27.85 4.70 8.10
CA GLU A 171 28.31 4.44 9.49
C GLU A 171 27.39 5.02 10.59
N ARG A 172 26.26 5.60 10.25
CA ARG A 172 25.28 6.13 11.22
C ARG A 172 24.11 5.15 11.35
N TYR A 173 23.77 4.78 12.60
CA TYR A 173 22.53 4.01 12.88
C TYR A 173 21.31 4.78 12.37
N THR A 174 20.42 4.08 11.68
CA THR A 174 19.23 4.66 11.08
C THR A 174 17.96 4.06 11.68
N PHE A 175 17.81 2.76 11.64
CA PHE A 175 16.66 2.03 12.21
C PHE A 175 16.95 0.54 12.30
N SER A 176 16.09 -0.18 13.05
CA SER A 176 16.07 -1.64 13.07
C SER A 176 14.94 -2.18 12.19
N GLN A 177 15.21 -3.24 11.44
CA GLN A 177 14.26 -3.87 10.52
C GLN A 177 14.13 -5.36 10.77
N LYS A 178 12.88 -5.84 10.81
CA LYS A 178 12.52 -7.27 10.84
C LYS A 178 12.53 -7.83 9.42
N LEU A 179 13.67 -8.34 8.98
CA LEU A 179 13.91 -8.68 7.58
C LEU A 179 13.39 -10.04 7.15
N ALA A 180 13.50 -11.06 8.00
CA ALA A 180 13.14 -12.44 7.62
C ALA A 180 11.64 -12.58 7.31
N LYS A 181 10.79 -11.83 8.02
CA LYS A 181 9.34 -11.95 7.92
C LYS A 181 8.68 -10.83 7.12
N GLN A 182 9.32 -9.67 7.01
CA GLN A 182 8.73 -8.45 6.46
C GLN A 182 9.73 -7.59 5.69
N PRO A 183 10.38 -8.13 4.64
CA PRO A 183 11.28 -7.33 3.81
C PRO A 183 10.47 -6.28 3.03
N TYR A 184 11.01 -5.06 2.93
CA TYR A 184 10.40 -3.95 2.22
C TYR A 184 11.45 -2.99 1.65
N ILE A 185 11.03 -2.09 0.77
CA ILE A 185 11.89 -1.04 0.23
C ILE A 185 12.02 0.09 1.25
N PHE A 186 13.24 0.58 1.46
CA PHE A 186 13.55 1.74 2.29
C PHE A 186 14.54 2.68 1.61
N PRO A 187 14.49 3.99 1.89
CA PRO A 187 15.42 4.96 1.31
C PRO A 187 16.80 4.83 1.93
N LEU A 188 17.85 4.93 1.09
CA LEU A 188 19.23 5.11 1.53
C LEU A 188 19.64 6.59 1.58
N GLY A 189 18.92 7.47 0.90
CA GLY A 189 19.16 8.90 0.85
C GLY A 189 19.59 9.41 -0.51
N SER A 190 19.93 10.71 -0.58
CA SER A 190 20.40 11.41 -1.78
C SER A 190 21.92 11.34 -1.88
N TYR A 191 22.42 11.04 -3.07
CA TYR A 191 23.85 10.92 -3.37
C TYR A 191 24.18 11.61 -4.69
N LYS A 192 25.40 12.16 -4.75
CA LYS A 192 25.98 12.70 -5.98
C LYS A 192 26.64 11.61 -6.81
N ALA A 193 26.78 11.86 -8.11
CA ALA A 193 27.54 11.00 -9.00
C ALA A 193 28.94 10.69 -8.43
N GLY A 194 29.30 9.41 -8.35
CA GLY A 194 30.57 8.97 -7.79
C GLY A 194 30.70 9.06 -6.27
N GLU A 195 29.68 9.53 -5.55
CA GLU A 195 29.66 9.54 -4.09
C GLU A 195 29.47 8.13 -3.54
N LYS A 196 30.25 7.78 -2.51
CA LYS A 196 30.17 6.47 -1.89
C LYS A 196 29.00 6.40 -0.93
N ALA A 197 28.02 5.57 -1.25
CA ALA A 197 26.94 5.16 -0.33
C ALA A 197 27.33 3.86 0.38
N THR A 198 27.03 3.78 1.69
CA THR A 198 27.32 2.59 2.49
C THR A 198 26.08 2.13 3.22
N LEU A 199 25.73 0.85 3.04
CA LEU A 199 24.74 0.14 3.85
C LEU A 199 25.45 -0.90 4.68
N LYS A 200 25.39 -0.76 5.99
CA LYS A 200 25.93 -1.74 6.96
C LYS A 200 24.80 -2.25 7.83
N TRP A 201 24.83 -3.52 8.16
CA TRP A 201 23.94 -4.11 9.14
C TRP A 201 24.70 -5.08 10.05
N ASN A 202 24.32 -5.06 11.32
CA ASN A 202 24.87 -5.96 12.32
C ASN A 202 23.99 -7.19 12.42
N VAL A 203 24.63 -8.32 12.72
CA VAL A 203 23.98 -9.62 12.88
C VAL A 203 24.04 -10.02 14.35
N ASP A 204 22.91 -10.43 14.92
CA ASP A 204 22.91 -10.96 16.29
C ASP A 204 23.69 -12.28 16.33
N ARG A 205 24.74 -12.30 17.14
CA ARG A 205 25.63 -13.45 17.31
C ARG A 205 24.93 -14.72 17.78
N LYS A 206 23.84 -14.59 18.53
CA LYS A 206 23.11 -15.74 19.10
C LYS A 206 22.22 -16.46 18.10
N SER A 207 21.83 -15.76 17.05
CA SER A 207 20.91 -16.26 16.03
C SER A 207 21.58 -16.59 14.69
N ILE A 208 22.89 -16.36 14.56
CA ILE A 208 23.61 -16.57 13.29
C ILE A 208 23.63 -18.05 12.91
N GLN A 209 22.96 -18.36 11.84
CA GLN A 209 23.05 -19.61 11.08
C GLN A 209 23.41 -19.27 9.64
N ASN A 210 23.94 -20.24 8.88
CA ASN A 210 24.11 -20.08 7.44
C ASN A 210 22.79 -19.68 6.79
N GLY A 211 22.80 -18.69 5.90
CA GLY A 211 21.60 -18.19 5.29
C GLY A 211 21.83 -17.49 3.97
N ALA A 212 20.74 -17.09 3.34
CA ALA A 212 20.73 -16.28 2.14
C ALA A 212 20.45 -14.81 2.49
N ILE A 213 21.00 -13.93 1.66
CA ILE A 213 20.72 -12.49 1.66
C ILE A 213 20.22 -12.11 0.29
N THR A 214 19.11 -11.39 0.27
CA THR A 214 18.64 -10.69 -0.92
C THR A 214 18.79 -9.19 -0.66
N LEU A 215 19.67 -8.54 -1.42
CA LEU A 215 19.90 -7.11 -1.35
C LEU A 215 19.84 -6.50 -2.75
N PHE A 216 18.77 -5.78 -3.04
CA PHE A 216 18.65 -4.98 -4.24
C PHE A 216 18.81 -3.50 -3.90
N VAL A 217 19.60 -2.77 -4.66
CA VAL A 217 19.75 -1.33 -4.56
C VAL A 217 19.46 -0.71 -5.92
N TYR A 218 18.60 0.29 -5.92
CA TYR A 218 18.15 0.97 -7.12
C TYR A 218 18.23 2.48 -6.96
N ALA A 219 18.59 3.13 -8.04
CA ALA A 219 18.59 4.57 -8.22
C ALA A 219 17.25 5.01 -8.83
N LEU A 220 16.63 6.04 -8.25
CA LEU A 220 15.43 6.65 -8.81
C LEU A 220 15.81 7.58 -9.97
N ASN A 221 15.19 7.41 -11.12
CA ASN A 221 15.24 8.40 -12.19
C ASN A 221 14.20 9.49 -11.92
N GLN A 222 14.66 10.62 -11.39
CA GLN A 222 13.78 11.72 -11.02
C GLN A 222 13.12 12.39 -12.22
N ASP A 223 13.79 12.46 -13.37
CA ASP A 223 13.24 13.05 -14.59
C ASP A 223 12.07 12.20 -15.12
N VAL A 224 12.24 10.87 -15.10
CA VAL A 224 11.19 9.92 -15.47
C VAL A 224 10.01 9.98 -14.50
N LEU A 225 10.27 10.10 -13.19
CA LEU A 225 9.22 10.28 -12.20
C LEU A 225 8.43 11.57 -12.45
N GLU A 226 9.13 12.69 -12.68
CA GLU A 226 8.50 13.98 -12.95
C GLU A 226 7.67 13.94 -14.22
N GLN A 227 8.21 13.37 -15.31
CA GLN A 227 7.48 13.22 -16.57
C GLN A 227 6.20 12.38 -16.38
N GLY A 228 6.28 11.24 -15.70
CA GLY A 228 5.12 10.40 -15.40
C GLY A 228 4.11 11.09 -14.52
N TYR A 229 4.56 11.83 -13.50
CA TYR A 229 3.69 12.62 -12.65
C TYR A 229 2.91 13.66 -13.42
N GLN A 230 3.57 14.45 -14.27
CA GLN A 230 2.92 15.49 -15.07
C GLN A 230 1.85 14.90 -16.00
N GLN A 231 2.15 13.76 -16.63
CA GLN A 231 1.20 13.06 -17.50
C GLN A 231 -0.03 12.57 -16.71
N LEU A 232 0.18 11.86 -15.59
CA LEU A 232 -0.90 11.30 -14.78
C LEU A 232 -1.71 12.40 -14.07
N ALA A 233 -1.06 13.47 -13.63
CA ALA A 233 -1.73 14.61 -13.00
C ALA A 233 -2.65 15.37 -13.96
N ALA A 234 -2.27 15.48 -15.25
CA ALA A 234 -3.10 16.09 -16.29
C ALA A 234 -4.42 15.33 -16.50
N GLY A 235 -4.40 13.99 -16.36
CA GLY A 235 -5.56 13.10 -16.40
C GLY A 235 -6.25 12.90 -15.05
N GLY A 236 -6.05 13.79 -14.08
CA GLY A 236 -6.58 13.64 -12.72
C GLY A 236 -8.09 13.79 -12.62
N LEU A 237 -8.75 12.88 -11.90
CA LEU A 237 -10.18 12.96 -11.56
C LEU A 237 -10.43 14.12 -10.61
N GLN A 238 -11.23 15.08 -11.05
CA GLN A 238 -11.67 16.21 -10.25
C GLN A 238 -12.91 15.81 -9.44
N VAL A 239 -12.72 15.49 -8.18
CA VAL A 239 -13.80 15.09 -7.27
C VAL A 239 -14.70 16.30 -7.00
N THR A 240 -15.99 16.16 -7.28
CA THR A 240 -17.01 17.20 -7.09
C THR A 240 -17.90 16.95 -5.90
N ASP A 241 -18.12 15.68 -5.54
CA ASP A 241 -18.90 15.25 -4.37
C ASP A 241 -18.36 13.95 -3.82
N TRP A 242 -18.39 13.78 -2.49
CA TRP A 242 -17.94 12.57 -1.81
C TRP A 242 -18.61 12.35 -0.45
N SER A 243 -18.74 11.10 -0.07
CA SER A 243 -19.15 10.65 1.26
C SER A 243 -18.51 9.29 1.55
N ASP A 244 -18.79 8.70 2.71
CA ASP A 244 -18.20 7.41 3.12
C ASP A 244 -18.43 6.26 2.11
N THR A 245 -19.49 6.35 1.30
CA THR A 245 -19.88 5.30 0.34
C THR A 245 -20.11 5.80 -1.08
N ARG A 246 -19.80 7.07 -1.36
CA ARG A 246 -20.01 7.66 -2.68
C ARG A 246 -18.87 8.58 -3.05
N LEU A 247 -18.55 8.60 -4.33
CA LEU A 247 -17.62 9.54 -4.91
C LEU A 247 -18.13 9.90 -6.30
N THR A 248 -18.15 11.18 -6.61
CA THR A 248 -18.47 11.67 -7.95
C THR A 248 -17.39 12.65 -8.38
N GLY A 249 -16.97 12.57 -9.62
CA GLY A 249 -15.96 13.48 -10.17
C GLY A 249 -16.03 13.57 -11.68
N THR A 250 -15.31 14.53 -12.22
CA THR A 250 -15.14 14.73 -13.66
C THR A 250 -13.73 14.32 -14.07
N LEU A 251 -13.63 13.47 -15.07
CA LEU A 251 -12.39 13.05 -15.71
C LEU A 251 -12.34 13.62 -17.12
N ASN A 252 -11.23 14.26 -17.49
CA ASN A 252 -10.97 14.64 -18.86
C ASN A 252 -9.93 13.68 -19.45
N ALA A 253 -10.40 12.71 -20.26
CA ALA A 253 -9.56 11.72 -20.89
C ALA A 253 -9.13 12.21 -22.28
N ASP A 254 -7.84 12.42 -22.49
CA ASP A 254 -7.27 12.84 -23.77
C ASP A 254 -7.11 11.66 -24.75
N HIS A 255 -7.21 10.43 -24.26
CA HIS A 255 -7.18 9.17 -25.03
C HIS A 255 -8.07 8.10 -24.36
N ASP A 256 -8.34 7.01 -25.11
CA ASP A 256 -8.99 5.83 -24.55
C ASP A 256 -8.06 5.14 -23.56
N GLY A 257 -8.54 4.90 -22.34
CA GLY A 257 -7.69 4.37 -21.28
C GLY A 257 -8.50 3.81 -20.10
N ILE A 258 -7.91 3.86 -18.95
CA ILE A 258 -8.51 3.39 -17.70
C ILE A 258 -8.43 4.53 -16.68
N CYS A 259 -9.54 4.89 -16.05
CA CYS A 259 -9.50 5.64 -14.81
C CYS A 259 -9.04 4.69 -13.70
N TYR A 260 -7.76 4.77 -13.33
CA TYR A 260 -7.23 4.12 -12.14
C TYR A 260 -7.75 4.85 -10.90
N LEU A 261 -8.13 4.08 -9.89
CA LEU A 261 -8.60 4.60 -8.61
C LEU A 261 -7.75 4.00 -7.48
N SER A 262 -7.24 4.86 -6.60
CA SER A 262 -6.54 4.45 -5.37
C SER A 262 -7.50 3.84 -4.34
N ILE A 263 -8.37 2.96 -4.80
CA ILE A 263 -9.44 2.29 -4.06
C ILE A 263 -9.31 0.79 -4.32
N PRO A 264 -9.43 -0.08 -3.29
CA PRO A 264 -9.45 -1.52 -3.49
C PRO A 264 -10.58 -1.96 -4.41
N ALA A 265 -10.27 -2.88 -5.33
CA ALA A 265 -11.26 -3.51 -6.22
C ALA A 265 -12.08 -4.55 -5.43
N GLU A 266 -13.29 -4.17 -5.05
CA GLU A 266 -14.23 -5.03 -4.33
C GLU A 266 -15.57 -5.09 -5.08
N ASP A 267 -16.24 -6.24 -5.00
CA ASP A 267 -17.51 -6.49 -5.67
C ASP A 267 -18.68 -5.57 -5.23
N GLY A 268 -18.49 -4.82 -4.16
CA GLY A 268 -19.48 -3.87 -3.65
C GLY A 268 -19.54 -2.55 -4.40
N TRP A 269 -18.58 -2.27 -5.28
CA TRP A 269 -18.56 -1.05 -6.07
C TRP A 269 -19.52 -1.09 -7.26
N HIS A 270 -20.38 -0.10 -7.35
CA HIS A 270 -21.22 0.19 -8.50
C HIS A 270 -20.74 1.49 -9.13
N VAL A 271 -20.30 1.40 -10.39
CA VAL A 271 -19.71 2.54 -11.11
C VAL A 271 -20.56 2.92 -12.29
N THR A 272 -20.74 4.23 -12.49
CA THR A 272 -21.38 4.75 -13.68
C THR A 272 -20.48 5.78 -14.35
N ILE A 273 -20.51 5.79 -15.69
CA ILE A 273 -19.93 6.85 -16.54
C ILE A 273 -21.09 7.55 -17.23
N ASP A 274 -21.21 8.85 -17.06
CA ASP A 274 -22.29 9.69 -17.64
C ASP A 274 -23.70 9.14 -17.34
N GLY A 275 -23.87 8.61 -16.10
CA GLY A 275 -25.11 8.02 -15.63
C GLY A 275 -25.41 6.59 -16.13
N LYS A 276 -24.56 6.00 -16.96
CA LYS A 276 -24.69 4.60 -17.42
C LYS A 276 -23.77 3.69 -16.63
N GLN A 277 -24.31 2.57 -16.14
CA GLN A 277 -23.53 1.56 -15.44
C GLN A 277 -22.44 1.00 -16.36
N THR A 278 -21.24 0.86 -15.83
CA THR A 278 -20.09 0.28 -16.51
C THR A 278 -19.47 -0.85 -15.70
N GLU A 279 -18.76 -1.74 -16.39
CA GLU A 279 -17.96 -2.78 -15.76
C GLU A 279 -16.67 -2.18 -15.21
N THR A 280 -16.17 -2.77 -14.12
CA THR A 280 -14.89 -2.42 -13.51
C THR A 280 -13.89 -3.52 -13.70
N ILE A 281 -12.61 -3.18 -13.71
CA ILE A 281 -11.51 -4.13 -13.76
C ILE A 281 -10.68 -4.07 -12.49
N SER A 282 -9.98 -5.15 -12.19
CA SER A 282 -9.06 -5.21 -11.05
C SER A 282 -7.62 -5.16 -11.55
N ILE A 283 -6.94 -4.04 -11.31
CA ILE A 283 -5.54 -3.83 -11.70
C ILE A 283 -4.64 -4.54 -10.70
N GLY A 284 -3.81 -5.46 -11.19
CA GLY A 284 -2.95 -6.29 -10.37
C GLY A 284 -3.69 -7.12 -9.32
N GLY A 285 -4.97 -7.42 -9.56
CA GLY A 285 -5.83 -8.16 -8.63
C GLY A 285 -6.20 -7.38 -7.35
N ALA A 286 -6.02 -6.07 -7.30
CA ALA A 286 -6.16 -5.30 -6.06
C ALA A 286 -6.81 -3.92 -6.22
N MET A 287 -6.46 -3.15 -7.24
CA MET A 287 -6.88 -1.76 -7.37
C MET A 287 -8.01 -1.61 -8.39
N LEU A 288 -8.92 -0.68 -8.13
CA LEU A 288 -10.08 -0.46 -8.97
C LEU A 288 -9.71 0.31 -10.25
N GLY A 289 -10.07 -0.23 -11.41
CA GLY A 289 -9.97 0.42 -12.71
C GLY A 289 -11.32 0.52 -13.39
N VAL A 290 -11.54 1.62 -14.11
CA VAL A 290 -12.75 1.88 -14.89
C VAL A 290 -12.36 2.22 -16.33
N PRO A 291 -12.61 1.36 -17.32
CA PRO A 291 -12.34 1.66 -18.71
C PRO A 291 -13.13 2.90 -19.17
N VAL A 292 -12.46 3.84 -19.81
CA VAL A 292 -13.03 5.11 -20.29
C VAL A 292 -12.59 5.37 -21.73
N SER A 293 -13.47 5.95 -22.55
CA SER A 293 -13.11 6.51 -23.85
C SER A 293 -12.49 7.88 -23.71
N SER A 294 -11.90 8.38 -24.80
CA SER A 294 -11.49 9.79 -24.86
C SER A 294 -12.69 10.72 -24.75
N GLY A 295 -12.52 11.84 -24.04
CA GLY A 295 -13.57 12.82 -23.79
C GLY A 295 -13.67 13.24 -22.34
N THR A 296 -14.64 14.10 -22.04
CA THR A 296 -14.95 14.52 -20.67
C THR A 296 -16.10 13.69 -20.14
N HIS A 297 -15.85 12.98 -19.02
CA HIS A 297 -16.80 12.07 -18.43
C HIS A 297 -17.08 12.40 -16.97
N THR A 298 -18.33 12.19 -16.55
CA THR A 298 -18.71 12.16 -15.14
C THR A 298 -18.66 10.73 -14.65
N ILE A 299 -17.74 10.46 -13.71
CA ILE A 299 -17.58 9.15 -13.08
C ILE A 299 -18.21 9.22 -11.69
N ALA A 300 -19.15 8.31 -11.41
CA ALA A 300 -19.75 8.19 -10.09
C ALA A 300 -19.65 6.76 -9.57
N LEU A 301 -19.17 6.65 -8.34
CA LEU A 301 -19.00 5.40 -7.60
C LEU A 301 -19.94 5.36 -6.42
N ARG A 302 -20.53 4.18 -6.18
CA ARG A 302 -21.31 3.91 -4.96
C ARG A 302 -20.93 2.55 -4.42
N TYR A 303 -20.58 2.49 -3.14
CA TYR A 303 -20.26 1.25 -2.44
C TYR A 303 -21.46 0.70 -1.68
N CYS A 304 -21.75 -0.58 -1.91
CA CYS A 304 -22.74 -1.33 -1.19
C CYS A 304 -22.18 -2.73 -0.86
N PRO A 305 -21.78 -3.01 0.39
CA PRO A 305 -21.21 -4.30 0.76
C PRO A 305 -22.13 -5.47 0.40
N LYS A 306 -21.54 -6.57 -0.12
CA LYS A 306 -22.29 -7.81 -0.35
C LYS A 306 -22.97 -8.26 0.92
N GLY A 307 -24.22 -8.66 0.81
CA GLY A 307 -25.00 -9.12 1.95
C GLY A 307 -25.75 -8.03 2.73
N THR A 308 -25.44 -6.74 2.54
CA THR A 308 -26.17 -5.64 3.22
C THR A 308 -27.67 -5.70 2.95
N VAL A 309 -28.08 -5.90 1.70
CA VAL A 309 -29.50 -6.00 1.32
C VAL A 309 -30.14 -7.23 1.97
N VAL A 310 -29.51 -8.41 1.86
CA VAL A 310 -30.01 -9.66 2.45
C VAL A 310 -30.06 -9.55 3.97
N GLY A 311 -29.02 -9.02 4.60
CA GLY A 311 -28.98 -8.78 6.06
C GLY A 311 -30.07 -7.84 6.54
N THR A 312 -30.33 -6.76 5.81
CA THR A 312 -31.40 -5.81 6.14
C THR A 312 -32.78 -6.47 6.03
N ILE A 313 -33.03 -7.28 4.99
CA ILE A 313 -34.29 -8.03 4.84
C ILE A 313 -34.45 -9.03 5.98
N CYS A 314 -33.40 -9.78 6.32
CA CYS A 314 -33.45 -10.75 7.43
C CYS A 314 -33.74 -10.07 8.78
N CYS A 315 -33.04 -8.97 9.07
CA CYS A 315 -33.26 -8.18 10.29
C CYS A 315 -34.69 -7.60 10.34
N GLY A 316 -35.13 -7.03 9.23
CA GLY A 316 -36.50 -6.48 9.13
C GLY A 316 -37.57 -7.57 9.36
N SER A 317 -37.39 -8.74 8.72
CA SER A 317 -38.30 -9.90 8.91
C SER A 317 -38.32 -10.40 10.35
N ALA A 318 -37.16 -10.49 11.00
CA ALA A 318 -37.03 -10.89 12.39
C ALA A 318 -37.76 -9.90 13.34
N ILE A 319 -37.59 -8.60 13.12
CA ILE A 319 -38.28 -7.55 13.89
C ILE A 319 -39.80 -7.66 13.73
N LEU A 320 -40.27 -7.87 12.50
CA LEU A 320 -41.71 -8.06 12.23
C LEU A 320 -42.27 -9.29 12.94
N LEU A 321 -41.55 -10.42 12.88
CA LEU A 321 -41.96 -11.65 13.60
C LEU A 321 -42.01 -11.46 15.11
N LEU A 322 -40.97 -10.83 15.69
CA LEU A 322 -40.95 -10.55 17.14
C LEU A 322 -42.10 -9.63 17.55
N THR A 323 -42.38 -8.60 16.76
CA THR A 323 -43.49 -7.67 17.00
C THR A 323 -44.82 -8.39 16.92
N PHE A 324 -44.99 -9.27 15.94
CA PHE A 324 -46.20 -10.10 15.79
C PHE A 324 -46.39 -11.03 16.98
N CYS A 325 -45.36 -11.76 17.40
CA CYS A 325 -45.40 -12.62 18.59
C CYS A 325 -45.75 -11.81 19.85
N PHE A 326 -45.15 -10.65 20.04
CA PHE A 326 -45.43 -9.77 21.16
C PHE A 326 -46.91 -9.31 21.18
N VAL A 327 -47.45 -8.93 20.01
CA VAL A 327 -48.88 -8.53 19.91
C VAL A 327 -49.80 -9.71 20.22
N ILE A 328 -49.50 -10.93 19.76
CA ILE A 328 -50.27 -12.13 20.07
C ILE A 328 -50.25 -12.39 21.59
N GLU A 329 -49.07 -12.36 22.21
CA GLU A 329 -48.93 -12.58 23.66
C GLU A 329 -49.74 -11.54 24.46
N GLN A 330 -49.72 -10.28 24.08
CA GLN A 330 -50.50 -9.23 24.70
C GLN A 330 -52.00 -9.47 24.53
N LYS A 331 -52.47 -9.91 23.36
CA LYS A 331 -53.89 -10.28 23.14
C LYS A 331 -54.30 -11.46 24.01
N GLN A 332 -53.47 -12.51 24.11
CA GLN A 332 -53.74 -13.66 24.97
C GLN A 332 -53.81 -13.28 26.46
N LYS A 333 -52.87 -12.45 26.95
CA LYS A 333 -52.88 -11.94 28.32
C LYS A 333 -54.12 -11.12 28.62
N ARG A 334 -54.63 -10.30 27.68
CA ARG A 334 -55.89 -9.54 27.83
C ARG A 334 -57.09 -10.45 27.83
N ALA A 335 -57.17 -11.48 26.99
CA ALA A 335 -58.23 -12.45 26.95
C ALA A 335 -58.29 -13.29 28.24
N CYS A 336 -57.15 -13.74 28.77
CA CYS A 336 -57.12 -14.43 30.07
C CYS A 336 -57.57 -13.55 31.24
N ARG A 337 -57.19 -12.26 31.24
CA ARG A 337 -57.72 -11.30 32.28
C ARG A 337 -59.23 -11.09 32.20
N SER A 338 -59.76 -10.96 30.97
CA SER A 338 -61.21 -10.82 30.77
C SER A 338 -62.00 -12.05 31.29
N ASN A 339 -61.53 -13.26 30.99
CA ASN A 339 -62.14 -14.50 31.44
C ASN A 339 -62.02 -14.71 32.95
N SER A 340 -60.99 -14.24 33.62
CA SER A 340 -60.83 -14.32 35.08
C SER A 340 -61.77 -13.36 35.81
N VAL A 341 -62.03 -12.18 35.23
CA VAL A 341 -63.06 -11.22 35.79
C VAL A 341 -64.47 -11.71 35.58
N GLY A 342 -64.76 -12.38 34.43
CA GLY A 342 -66.11 -12.99 34.20
C GLY A 342 -66.43 -14.18 35.12
N ARG A 343 -65.43 -15.00 35.50
CA ARG A 343 -65.60 -16.08 36.47
C ARG A 343 -65.85 -15.57 37.91
N ARG A 344 -65.23 -14.48 38.32
CA ARG A 344 -65.47 -13.87 39.66
C ARG A 344 -66.89 -13.26 39.80
N ARG A 345 -67.57 -12.87 38.71
CA ARG A 345 -68.96 -12.36 38.74
C ARG A 345 -70.01 -13.45 38.83
N LYS A 346 -69.72 -14.72 38.49
CA LYS A 346 -70.64 -15.85 38.53
C LYS A 346 -70.67 -16.59 39.88
N THR A 347 -69.82 -16.23 40.84
CA THR A 347 -69.73 -16.87 42.15
C THR A 347 -70.26 -15.97 43.29
N CYS A 348 -70.94 -14.85 42.99
CA CYS A 348 -71.57 -13.97 43.97
C CYS A 348 -73.01 -13.68 43.55
N GLU A 349 -73.89 -14.68 43.58
CA GLU A 349 -75.33 -14.52 43.74
C GLU A 349 -75.78 -15.59 44.70
N PRO A 350 -76.70 -15.19 45.66
CA PRO A 350 -77.01 -15.94 46.87
C PRO A 350 -77.82 -17.22 46.63
#